data_4601ee48dfe668288884eee9a57e2172
#
_entry.id   4601ee48dfe668288884eee9a57e2172
#
_cell.length_a   1.000
_cell.length_b   1.000
_cell.length_c   1.000
_cell.angle_alpha   90.00
_cell.angle_beta   90.00
_cell.angle_gamma   90.00
#
_symmetry.space_group_name_H-M   'P 1'
#
loop_
_entity.id
_entity.type
_entity.pdbx_description
1 polymer ?
#
loop_
_entity_poly.entity_id
_entity_poly.type
_entity_poly.pdbx_seq_one_letter_code
_entity_poly.pdbx_strand_id
1 'polypeptide(L)' 'DWLTATEFLLKQSRKRQEELKTTLVNGGAADYTQYQHLIGEIKGLNFIENEIIGLHKRMETADEE' A
#
# COMPACT_ATOMS: atom_id res chain seq x y z
N ASP A 1 10.30 7.93 15.77
CA ASP A 1 10.93 8.71 14.72
C ASP A 1 10.25 8.49 13.38
N TRP A 2 10.74 9.15 12.33
CA TRP A 2 10.11 9.05 11.01
C TRP A 2 10.19 7.63 10.43
N LEU A 3 11.26 6.91 10.72
CA LEU A 3 11.42 5.54 10.23
C LEU A 3 10.36 4.62 10.84
N THR A 4 10.14 4.73 12.13
CA THR A 4 9.09 3.97 12.82
C THR A 4 7.71 4.33 12.28
N ALA A 5 7.47 5.62 12.03
CA ALA A 5 6.20 6.09 11.48
C ALA A 5 5.96 5.52 10.09
N THR A 6 6.96 5.54 9.21
CA THR A 6 6.80 5.02 7.85
C THR A 6 6.66 3.50 7.82
N GLU A 7 7.33 2.79 8.73
CA GLU A 7 7.15 1.35 8.86
C GLU A 7 5.73 1.00 9.29
N PHE A 8 5.18 1.80 10.22
CA PHE A 8 3.79 1.64 10.64
C PHE A 8 2.84 1.84 9.45
N LEU A 9 3.07 2.89 8.65
CA LEU A 9 2.24 3.16 7.49
C LEU A 9 2.32 2.06 6.44
N LEU A 10 3.53 1.50 6.21
CA LEU A 10 3.69 0.35 5.33
C LEU A 10 2.85 -0.83 5.79
N LYS A 11 2.89 -1.11 7.08
CA LYS A 11 2.13 -2.22 7.65
C LYS A 11 0.63 -2.00 7.48
N GLN A 12 0.15 -0.78 7.72
CA GLN A 12 -1.26 -0.44 7.55
C GLN A 12 -1.67 -0.55 6.08
N SER A 13 -0.84 -0.08 5.17
CA SER A 13 -1.11 -0.17 3.74
C SER A 13 -1.24 -1.62 3.30
N ARG A 14 -0.32 -2.48 3.71
CA ARG A 14 -0.35 -3.90 3.37
C ARG A 14 -1.58 -4.60 3.93
N LYS A 15 -1.94 -4.27 5.18
CA LYS A 15 -3.14 -4.81 5.80
C LYS A 15 -4.38 -4.43 5.00
N ARG A 16 -4.50 -3.16 4.61
CA ARG A 16 -5.64 -2.69 3.82
C ARG A 16 -5.68 -3.37 2.46
N GLN A 17 -4.53 -3.53 1.79
CA GLN A 17 -4.48 -4.22 0.52
C GLN A 17 -4.97 -5.66 0.63
N GLU A 18 -4.58 -6.37 1.69
CA GLU A 18 -5.04 -7.73 1.91
C GLU A 18 -6.54 -7.81 2.17
N GLU A 19 -7.09 -6.85 2.93
CA GLU A 19 -8.54 -6.77 3.16
C GLU A 19 -9.29 -6.57 1.85
N LEU A 20 -8.78 -5.70 0.98
CA LEU A 20 -9.41 -5.42 -0.32
C LEU A 20 -9.34 -6.64 -1.24
N LYS A 21 -8.21 -7.34 -1.26
CA LYS A 21 -8.05 -8.56 -2.05
C LYS A 21 -9.01 -9.64 -1.58
N THR A 22 -9.14 -9.79 -0.26
CA THR A 22 -10.08 -10.76 0.33
C THR A 22 -11.51 -10.43 -0.06
N THR A 23 -11.88 -9.15 -0.02
CA THR A 23 -13.21 -8.70 -0.43
C THR A 23 -13.48 -9.08 -1.89
N LEU A 24 -12.52 -8.86 -2.77
CA LEU A 24 -12.66 -9.22 -4.19
C LEU A 24 -12.81 -10.73 -4.40
N VAL A 25 -11.97 -11.52 -3.73
CA VAL A 25 -12.00 -12.98 -3.83
C VAL A 25 -13.34 -13.54 -3.35
N ASN A 26 -13.91 -12.93 -2.32
CA ASN A 26 -15.18 -13.38 -1.73
C ASN A 26 -16.40 -12.79 -2.43
N GLY A 27 -16.23 -12.13 -3.58
CA GLY A 27 -17.34 -11.61 -4.35
C GLY A 27 -17.95 -10.33 -3.78
N GLY A 28 -17.16 -9.54 -3.04
CA GLY A 28 -17.63 -8.32 -2.41
C GLY A 28 -17.88 -7.16 -3.37
N ALA A 29 -17.50 -7.30 -4.64
CA ALA A 29 -17.81 -6.29 -5.65
C ALA A 29 -19.12 -6.68 -6.32
N ALA A 30 -20.17 -5.87 -6.10
CA ALA A 30 -21.50 -6.17 -6.63
C ALA A 30 -21.62 -5.90 -8.13
N ASP A 31 -20.80 -5.00 -8.67
CA ASP A 31 -20.81 -4.65 -10.07
C ASP A 31 -19.42 -4.19 -10.52
N TYR A 32 -19.29 -3.85 -11.82
CA TYR A 32 -18.02 -3.44 -12.40
C TYR A 32 -17.49 -2.14 -11.80
N THR A 33 -18.37 -1.22 -11.46
CA THR A 33 -17.98 0.05 -10.85
C THR A 33 -17.34 -0.17 -9.49
N GLN A 34 -17.94 -1.02 -8.65
CA GLN A 34 -17.37 -1.35 -7.34
C GLN A 34 -16.04 -2.10 -7.49
N TYR A 35 -15.96 -3.01 -8.45
CA TYR A 35 -14.72 -3.71 -8.76
C TYR A 35 -13.61 -2.70 -9.11
N GLN A 36 -13.90 -1.73 -9.96
CA GLN A 36 -12.96 -0.69 -10.36
C GLN A 36 -12.51 0.14 -9.16
N HIS A 37 -13.41 0.48 -8.25
CA HIS A 37 -13.07 1.22 -7.02
C HIS A 37 -12.09 0.45 -6.15
N LEU A 38 -12.34 -0.84 -5.94
CA LEU A 38 -11.47 -1.69 -5.12
C LEU A 38 -10.09 -1.84 -5.74
N ILE A 39 -10.04 -2.07 -7.05
CA ILE A 39 -8.77 -2.16 -7.78
C ILE A 39 -8.00 -0.83 -7.72
N GLY A 40 -8.71 0.29 -7.87
CA GLY A 40 -8.09 1.62 -7.79
C GLY A 40 -7.49 1.88 -6.42
N GLU A 41 -8.18 1.49 -5.35
CA GLU A 41 -7.66 1.65 -4.00
C GLU A 41 -6.40 0.80 -3.79
N ILE A 42 -6.41 -0.46 -4.25
CA ILE A 42 -5.25 -1.34 -4.17
C ILE A 42 -4.05 -0.73 -4.91
N LYS A 43 -4.28 -0.24 -6.12
CA LYS A 43 -3.23 0.38 -6.93
C LYS A 43 -2.65 1.62 -6.25
N GLY A 44 -3.51 2.45 -5.65
CA GLY A 44 -3.07 3.65 -4.94
C GLY A 44 -2.22 3.31 -3.73
N LEU A 45 -2.63 2.31 -2.94
CA LEU A 45 -1.89 1.86 -1.78
C LEU A 45 -0.55 1.25 -2.18
N ASN A 46 -0.53 0.47 -3.27
CA ASN A 46 0.69 -0.12 -3.79
C ASN A 46 1.67 0.96 -4.27
N PHE A 47 1.17 2.00 -4.90
CA PHE A 47 1.99 3.14 -5.32
C PHE A 47 2.66 3.79 -4.12
N ILE A 48 1.90 4.10 -3.08
CA ILE A 48 2.44 4.73 -1.86
C ILE A 48 3.44 3.81 -1.16
N GLU A 49 3.14 2.52 -1.10
CA GLU A 49 4.07 1.55 -0.52
C GLU A 49 5.42 1.59 -1.23
N ASN A 50 5.41 1.59 -2.55
CA ASN A 50 6.65 1.65 -3.34
C ASN A 50 7.37 2.98 -3.15
N GLU A 51 6.65 4.08 -3.00
CA GLU A 51 7.26 5.39 -2.72
C GLU A 51 7.96 5.40 -1.36
N ILE A 52 7.34 4.82 -0.35
CA ILE A 52 7.94 4.73 0.99
C ILE A 52 9.19 3.86 0.95
N ILE A 53 9.13 2.72 0.28
CA ILE A 53 10.29 1.83 0.13
C ILE A 53 11.43 2.57 -0.60
N GLY A 54 11.10 3.29 -1.66
CA GLY A 54 12.09 4.09 -2.40
C GLY A 54 12.71 5.17 -1.54
N LEU A 55 11.92 5.81 -0.69
CA LEU A 55 12.41 6.83 0.24
C LEU A 55 13.40 6.22 1.23
N HIS A 56 13.07 5.05 1.80
CA HIS A 56 13.98 4.36 2.73
C HIS A 56 15.33 4.05 2.07
N LYS A 57 15.30 3.58 0.84
CA LYS A 57 16.53 3.27 0.08
C LYS A 57 17.38 4.51 -0.16
N ARG A 58 16.74 5.63 -0.52
CA ARG A 58 17.46 6.89 -0.73
C ARG A 58 18.10 7.40 0.56
N MET A 59 17.39 7.24 1.67
CA MET A 59 17.91 7.67 2.98
C MET A 59 19.09 6.81 3.41
N GLU A 60 19.03 5.50 3.19
CA GLU A 60 20.15 4.60 3.47
C GLU A 60 21.39 4.97 2.66
N THR A 61 21.19 5.23 1.36
CA THR A 61 22.29 5.61 0.47
C THR A 61 22.91 6.94 0.89
N ALA A 62 22.10 7.90 1.30
CA ALA A 62 22.58 9.20 1.77
C ALA A 62 23.44 9.05 3.02
N ASP A 63 23.07 8.13 3.92
CA ASP A 63 23.82 7.90 5.16
C ASP A 63 25.16 7.24 4.90
N GLU A 64 25.31 6.48 3.80
CA GLU A 64 26.55 5.83 3.46
C GLU A 64 27.60 6.79 2.87
N GLU A 65 27.19 7.94 2.40
CA GLU A 65 28.09 8.95 1.85
C GLU A 65 28.64 9.85 2.98
#